data_1c7add06d9a6263e7662fe64b3b250a6
#
_entry.id   1c7add06d9a6263e7662fe64b3b250a6
#
_cell.length_a   1.000
_cell.length_b   1.000
_cell.length_c   1.000
_cell.angle_alpha   90.00
_cell.angle_beta   90.00
_cell.angle_gamma   90.00
#
_symmetry.space_group_name_H-M   'P 1'
#
loop_
_entity.id
_entity.type
_entity.pdbx_description
1 polymer ?
#
loop_
_entity_poly.entity_id
_entity_poly.type
_entity_poly.pdbx_seq_one_letter_code
_entity_poly.pdbx_strand_id
1 'polypeptide(L)'
;MSRSIRNFPFSKVAGPVRFAVFALVLLCTALYGTAQNTPLLSGGVGFFTSTPGGNTSYMPVIEPLLDAPIGSRFLFESRAILQETFSPNGNGQHGYDHTHFIGLAYLQGDYFLSPHVTLVGGSYLIPFNTYNDRLSPIWIGNFQDGPLIASLGTEGTGTGTGGMLSGSAISRRKYSISYNAYFSSREGNQYFESKRSAGGRASLYFPDHGLEIGLSYNRLLQGTQENFYGSHVWWEPINSGFRLRSEFARGHHAQGYWVEADYRTQAFGGPDSWTGRFEPVFRIQQTFRRDTIASDGLPLVNTQRADFGLDYNLPHNTRILTSYARQFSSSGNENIWETGIVYRFLFPAWKGK
;
A
#
# COMPACT_ATOMS: atom_id res chain seq x y z
N MET A 1 -35.60 -19.58 41.88
CA MET A 1 -34.74 -18.61 41.15
C MET A 1 -33.39 -19.23 40.86
N SER A 2 -33.28 -19.87 39.66
CA SER A 2 -32.05 -20.56 39.24
C SER A 2 -31.35 -19.66 38.20
N ARG A 3 -30.13 -19.22 38.48
CA ARG A 3 -29.28 -18.43 37.53
C ARG A 3 -28.58 -19.42 36.61
N SER A 4 -28.95 -19.37 35.33
CA SER A 4 -28.24 -20.05 34.25
C SER A 4 -26.90 -19.33 33.97
N ILE A 5 -25.82 -20.03 34.19
CA ILE A 5 -24.46 -19.62 33.77
C ILE A 5 -24.34 -19.94 32.30
N ARG A 6 -24.27 -18.90 31.44
CA ARG A 6 -23.98 -19.05 30.01
C ARG A 6 -22.50 -19.38 29.82
N ASN A 7 -22.23 -20.56 29.33
CA ASN A 7 -20.90 -20.97 28.87
C ASN A 7 -20.51 -20.19 27.62
N PHE A 8 -19.45 -19.42 27.71
CA PHE A 8 -18.81 -18.80 26.53
C PHE A 8 -17.97 -19.87 25.80
N PRO A 9 -18.11 -20.04 24.49
CA PRO A 9 -17.30 -21.01 23.75
C PRO A 9 -15.92 -20.46 23.43
N PHE A 10 -14.93 -20.85 24.18
CA PHE A 10 -13.50 -20.54 23.99
C PHE A 10 -12.82 -21.32 22.85
N SER A 11 -13.56 -21.94 21.93
CA SER A 11 -12.97 -22.93 21.01
C SER A 11 -12.62 -22.44 19.60
N LYS A 12 -12.84 -21.17 19.23
CA LYS A 12 -12.61 -20.69 17.85
C LYS A 12 -11.33 -19.88 17.61
N VAL A 13 -10.55 -19.56 18.64
CA VAL A 13 -9.32 -18.71 18.48
C VAL A 13 -8.05 -19.56 18.24
N ALA A 14 -8.10 -20.87 18.33
CA ALA A 14 -6.89 -21.72 18.29
C ALA A 14 -6.33 -22.02 16.88
N GLY A 15 -7.08 -21.77 15.80
CA GLY A 15 -6.64 -22.08 14.43
C GLY A 15 -5.55 -21.17 13.90
N PRO A 16 -5.75 -19.84 13.87
CA PRO A 16 -4.80 -18.92 13.25
C PRO A 16 -3.49 -18.77 14.01
N VAL A 17 -3.52 -18.84 15.34
CA VAL A 17 -2.31 -18.79 16.18
C VAL A 17 -1.44 -20.04 15.94
N ARG A 18 -2.02 -21.22 15.73
CA ARG A 18 -1.27 -22.44 15.40
C ARG A 18 -0.63 -22.37 14.03
N PHE A 19 -1.29 -21.76 13.04
CA PHE A 19 -0.73 -21.59 11.71
C PHE A 19 0.42 -20.58 11.70
N ALA A 20 0.27 -19.46 12.41
CA ALA A 20 1.34 -18.47 12.56
C ALA A 20 2.56 -19.04 13.31
N VAL A 21 2.34 -19.83 14.37
CA VAL A 21 3.42 -20.52 15.10
C VAL A 21 4.07 -21.60 14.23
N PHE A 22 3.31 -22.35 13.43
CA PHE A 22 3.86 -23.37 12.54
C PHE A 22 4.67 -22.75 11.39
N ALA A 23 4.20 -21.63 10.81
CA ALA A 23 4.96 -20.86 9.84
C ALA A 23 6.26 -20.29 10.45
N LEU A 24 6.20 -19.77 11.67
CA LEU A 24 7.36 -19.28 12.39
C LEU A 24 8.37 -20.40 12.72
N VAL A 25 7.91 -21.59 13.08
CA VAL A 25 8.76 -22.77 13.35
C VAL A 25 9.39 -23.31 12.06
N LEU A 26 8.66 -23.34 10.93
CA LEU A 26 9.21 -23.69 9.63
C LEU A 26 10.27 -22.67 9.17
N LEU A 27 10.07 -21.38 9.41
CA LEU A 27 11.09 -20.35 9.20
C LEU A 27 12.35 -20.61 10.06
N CYS A 28 12.21 -21.01 11.32
CA CYS A 28 13.33 -21.26 12.22
C CYS A 28 14.14 -22.50 11.86
N THR A 29 13.57 -23.48 11.18
CA THR A 29 14.29 -24.72 10.76
C THR A 29 15.04 -24.59 9.43
N ALA A 30 14.71 -23.59 8.61
CA ALA A 30 15.40 -23.32 7.33
C ALA A 30 16.75 -22.58 7.48
N LEU A 31 17.20 -22.27 8.69
CA LEU A 31 18.26 -21.31 9.00
C LEU A 31 19.68 -21.88 9.07
N TYR A 32 19.95 -23.04 8.53
CA TYR A 32 21.33 -23.56 8.42
C TYR A 32 21.90 -23.29 7.03
N GLY A 33 22.12 -22.03 6.67
CA GLY A 33 22.65 -21.66 5.35
C GLY A 33 23.52 -20.40 5.40
N THR A 34 24.54 -20.40 4.58
CA THR A 34 25.58 -19.40 4.37
C THR A 34 25.11 -17.94 4.36
N ALA A 35 26.00 -16.98 4.57
CA ALA A 35 25.78 -15.53 4.75
C ALA A 35 24.92 -14.79 3.67
N GLN A 36 24.55 -15.46 2.58
CA GLN A 36 23.65 -14.93 1.53
C GLN A 36 22.15 -15.15 1.81
N ASN A 37 21.79 -15.85 2.87
CA ASN A 37 20.42 -16.24 3.20
C ASN A 37 19.95 -15.66 4.55
N THR A 38 20.28 -14.41 4.84
CA THR A 38 19.84 -13.78 6.08
C THR A 38 18.46 -13.15 5.89
N PRO A 39 17.41 -13.66 6.55
CA PRO A 39 16.11 -13.01 6.53
C PRO A 39 16.18 -11.60 7.09
N LEU A 40 15.41 -10.71 6.51
CA LEU A 40 15.29 -9.32 6.88
C LEU A 40 13.89 -9.06 7.44
N LEU A 41 13.82 -8.57 8.66
CA LEU A 41 12.59 -8.05 9.24
C LEU A 41 12.64 -6.52 9.20
N SER A 42 11.74 -5.92 8.45
CA SER A 42 11.60 -4.48 8.33
C SER A 42 10.14 -4.06 8.51
N GLY A 43 9.85 -2.78 8.35
CA GLY A 43 8.47 -2.31 8.39
C GLY A 43 8.36 -0.92 8.96
N GLY A 44 7.12 -0.54 9.32
CA GLY A 44 6.82 0.75 9.91
C GLY A 44 5.93 0.63 11.14
N VAL A 45 6.11 1.56 12.06
CA VAL A 45 5.17 1.86 13.14
C VAL A 45 4.73 3.29 12.94
N GLY A 46 3.42 3.53 12.95
CA GLY A 46 2.85 4.84 12.76
C GLY A 46 1.75 5.16 13.75
N PHE A 47 1.58 6.45 14.00
CA PHE A 47 0.42 6.98 14.69
C PHE A 47 -0.09 8.16 13.87
N PHE A 48 -1.33 8.07 13.45
CA PHE A 48 -1.95 9.06 12.60
C PHE A 48 -3.19 9.66 13.26
N THR A 49 -3.46 10.91 12.90
CA THR A 49 -4.72 11.58 13.24
C THR A 49 -5.32 12.18 11.98
N SER A 50 -6.63 12.06 11.83
CA SER A 50 -7.38 12.71 10.76
C SER A 50 -8.58 13.43 11.36
N THR A 51 -8.79 14.68 10.96
CA THR A 51 -9.86 15.55 11.49
C THR A 51 -10.73 16.07 10.34
N PRO A 52 -11.58 15.21 9.75
CA PRO A 52 -12.58 15.64 8.79
C PRO A 52 -13.70 16.38 9.49
N GLY A 53 -14.06 17.57 8.98
CA GLY A 53 -15.20 18.36 9.50
C GLY A 53 -15.16 18.68 11.00
N GLY A 54 -13.98 18.65 11.64
CA GLY A 54 -13.81 18.90 13.07
C GLY A 54 -13.88 17.64 13.97
N ASN A 55 -14.11 16.46 13.41
CA ASN A 55 -14.14 15.19 14.13
C ASN A 55 -12.79 14.48 14.02
N THR A 56 -12.06 14.36 15.12
CA THR A 56 -10.71 13.75 15.10
C THR A 56 -10.77 12.26 15.32
N SER A 57 -10.20 11.50 14.41
CA SER A 57 -9.93 10.07 14.53
C SER A 57 -8.45 9.83 14.83
N TYR A 58 -8.14 8.73 15.53
CA TYR A 58 -6.76 8.30 15.87
C TYR A 58 -6.52 6.90 15.31
N MET A 59 -5.34 6.70 14.73
CA MET A 59 -5.03 5.46 14.03
C MET A 59 -3.59 5.03 14.30
N PRO A 60 -3.32 4.29 15.39
CA PRO A 60 -2.07 3.56 15.54
C PRO A 60 -2.00 2.38 14.56
N VAL A 61 -0.84 2.18 13.94
CA VAL A 61 -0.63 1.14 12.94
C VAL A 61 0.78 0.57 13.02
N ILE A 62 0.89 -0.73 12.78
CA ILE A 62 2.16 -1.45 12.65
C ILE A 62 2.09 -2.28 11.38
N GLU A 63 3.08 -2.11 10.49
CA GLU A 63 3.21 -2.89 9.26
C GLU A 63 4.56 -3.62 9.24
N PRO A 64 4.67 -4.83 9.79
CA PRO A 64 5.86 -5.64 9.66
C PRO A 64 5.98 -6.24 8.26
N LEU A 65 7.21 -6.25 7.74
CA LEU A 65 7.59 -6.80 6.45
C LEU A 65 8.74 -7.78 6.66
N LEU A 66 8.59 -8.98 6.15
CA LEU A 66 9.58 -10.04 6.19
C LEU A 66 10.03 -10.38 4.77
N ASP A 67 11.33 -10.32 4.53
CA ASP A 67 11.99 -10.78 3.32
C ASP A 67 12.94 -11.90 3.69
N ALA A 68 12.69 -13.12 3.20
CA ALA A 68 13.47 -14.29 3.53
C ALA A 68 14.01 -14.97 2.24
N PRO A 69 15.25 -14.66 1.83
CA PRO A 69 15.88 -15.36 0.70
C PRO A 69 16.16 -16.83 1.06
N ILE A 70 15.81 -17.72 0.14
CA ILE A 70 16.01 -19.17 0.28
C ILE A 70 16.87 -19.64 -0.92
N GLY A 71 18.15 -19.79 -0.67
CA GLY A 71 19.12 -20.05 -1.74
C GLY A 71 19.25 -18.84 -2.68
N SER A 72 19.71 -19.09 -3.91
CA SER A 72 20.02 -18.02 -4.87
C SER A 72 18.85 -17.64 -5.80
N ARG A 73 17.73 -18.36 -5.74
CA ARG A 73 16.65 -18.23 -6.72
C ARG A 73 15.25 -18.06 -6.14
N PHE A 74 15.11 -18.17 -4.83
CA PHE A 74 13.80 -18.06 -4.20
C PHE A 74 13.82 -17.00 -3.10
N LEU A 75 12.83 -16.10 -3.11
CA LEU A 75 12.58 -15.12 -2.08
C LEU A 75 11.16 -15.33 -1.54
N PHE A 76 11.03 -15.43 -0.24
CA PHE A 76 9.74 -15.38 0.44
C PHE A 76 9.53 -14.00 1.00
N GLU A 77 8.37 -13.40 0.71
CA GLU A 77 8.02 -12.06 1.15
C GLU A 77 6.65 -12.05 1.81
N SER A 78 6.52 -11.27 2.88
CA SER A 78 5.25 -11.08 3.57
C SER A 78 5.18 -9.70 4.21
N ARG A 79 4.04 -9.02 4.07
CA ARG A 79 3.72 -7.80 4.80
C ARG A 79 2.36 -7.94 5.45
N ALA A 80 2.31 -7.71 6.76
CA ALA A 80 1.07 -7.63 7.52
C ALA A 80 0.72 -6.17 7.83
N ILE A 81 -0.56 -5.91 8.11
CA ILE A 81 -1.08 -4.63 8.58
C ILE A 81 -1.87 -4.90 9.86
N LEU A 82 -1.46 -4.27 10.95
CA LEU A 82 -2.17 -4.27 12.22
C LEU A 82 -2.53 -2.82 12.53
N GLN A 83 -3.80 -2.51 12.48
CA GLN A 83 -4.30 -1.14 12.62
C GLN A 83 -5.47 -1.10 13.59
N GLU A 84 -5.45 -0.11 14.49
CA GLU A 84 -6.57 0.26 15.32
C GLU A 84 -7.08 1.62 14.88
N THR A 85 -8.40 1.82 14.89
CA THR A 85 -9.01 3.10 14.57
C THR A 85 -9.99 3.49 15.65
N PHE A 86 -9.80 4.67 16.22
CA PHE A 86 -10.69 5.31 17.20
C PHE A 86 -11.35 6.50 16.52
N SER A 87 -12.65 6.42 16.26
CA SER A 87 -13.43 7.49 15.63
C SER A 87 -14.49 8.02 16.58
N PRO A 88 -14.79 9.32 16.59
CA PRO A 88 -15.84 9.90 17.45
C PRO A 88 -17.18 9.21 17.19
N ASN A 89 -17.93 8.95 18.27
CA ASN A 89 -19.29 8.38 18.18
C ASN A 89 -20.23 9.33 17.42
N GLY A 90 -20.84 8.84 16.33
CA GLY A 90 -21.70 9.65 15.45
C GLY A 90 -23.03 10.12 16.07
N ASN A 91 -23.39 9.67 17.27
CA ASN A 91 -24.69 9.89 17.88
C ASN A 91 -24.71 11.06 18.90
N GLY A 92 -23.72 11.96 18.89
CA GLY A 92 -23.61 13.04 19.88
C GLY A 92 -23.31 12.58 21.31
N GLN A 93 -23.03 11.30 21.51
CA GLN A 93 -22.55 10.76 22.77
C GLN A 93 -21.03 11.02 22.90
N HIS A 94 -20.60 11.38 24.10
CA HIS A 94 -19.17 11.47 24.39
C HIS A 94 -18.55 10.08 24.32
N GLY A 95 -17.50 9.91 23.48
CA GLY A 95 -16.77 8.67 23.35
C GLY A 95 -16.26 8.41 21.92
N TYR A 96 -15.57 7.28 21.77
CA TYR A 96 -15.01 6.82 20.52
C TYR A 96 -15.49 5.41 20.22
N ASP A 97 -15.88 5.18 18.98
CA ASP A 97 -16.05 3.84 18.42
C ASP A 97 -14.65 3.30 18.08
N HIS A 98 -14.47 2.02 18.35
CA HIS A 98 -13.20 1.33 18.15
C HIS A 98 -13.36 0.25 17.09
N THR A 99 -12.51 0.29 16.08
CA THR A 99 -12.41 -0.75 15.06
C THR A 99 -10.97 -1.22 14.94
N HIS A 100 -10.78 -2.49 14.67
CA HIS A 100 -9.47 -3.08 14.43
C HIS A 100 -9.41 -3.71 13.04
N PHE A 101 -8.28 -3.60 12.39
CA PHE A 101 -7.98 -4.27 11.16
C PHE A 101 -6.69 -5.07 11.32
N ILE A 102 -6.78 -6.37 11.03
CA ILE A 102 -5.62 -7.27 10.97
C ILE A 102 -5.70 -7.97 9.63
N GLY A 103 -4.72 -7.75 8.78
CA GLY A 103 -4.69 -8.32 7.44
C GLY A 103 -3.27 -8.56 6.94
N LEU A 104 -3.18 -9.35 5.87
CA LEU A 104 -1.95 -9.52 5.12
C LEU A 104 -2.07 -8.72 3.84
N ALA A 105 -1.17 -7.75 3.64
CA ALA A 105 -1.06 -7.05 2.36
C ALA A 105 -0.57 -8.01 1.28
N TYR A 106 0.38 -8.88 1.61
CA TYR A 106 0.81 -9.99 0.76
C TYR A 106 1.54 -11.07 1.55
N LEU A 107 1.55 -12.27 0.96
CA LEU A 107 2.28 -13.45 1.41
C LEU A 107 2.63 -14.25 0.15
N GLN A 108 3.83 -14.07 -0.37
CA GLN A 108 4.23 -14.57 -1.69
C GLN A 108 5.60 -15.24 -1.68
N GLY A 109 5.81 -16.06 -2.68
CA GLY A 109 7.11 -16.62 -3.01
C GLY A 109 7.49 -16.24 -4.43
N ASP A 110 8.69 -15.69 -4.57
CA ASP A 110 9.27 -15.21 -5.82
C ASP A 110 10.36 -16.17 -6.28
N TYR A 111 10.18 -16.78 -7.43
CA TYR A 111 11.18 -17.65 -8.05
C TYR A 111 11.85 -16.95 -9.22
N PHE A 112 13.14 -16.67 -9.10
CA PHE A 112 13.94 -16.01 -10.13
C PHE A 112 14.36 -17.05 -11.18
N LEU A 113 13.55 -17.17 -12.25
CA LEU A 113 13.80 -18.11 -13.35
C LEU A 113 15.00 -17.65 -14.18
N SER A 114 15.12 -16.36 -14.43
CA SER A 114 16.21 -15.72 -15.15
C SER A 114 16.34 -14.24 -14.71
N PRO A 115 17.37 -13.49 -15.13
CA PRO A 115 17.45 -12.04 -14.89
C PRO A 115 16.28 -11.23 -15.47
N HIS A 116 15.49 -11.81 -16.35
CA HIS A 116 14.39 -11.16 -17.05
C HIS A 116 13.01 -11.67 -16.64
N VAL A 117 12.93 -12.76 -15.87
CA VAL A 117 11.68 -13.45 -15.55
C VAL A 117 11.68 -13.92 -14.11
N THR A 118 10.69 -13.45 -13.35
CA THR A 118 10.35 -13.88 -12.00
C THR A 118 8.94 -14.45 -12.00
N LEU A 119 8.78 -15.62 -11.42
CA LEU A 119 7.48 -16.24 -11.14
C LEU A 119 7.11 -15.91 -9.70
N VAL A 120 5.95 -15.31 -9.50
CA VAL A 120 5.40 -14.98 -8.19
C VAL A 120 4.20 -15.87 -7.93
N GLY A 121 4.13 -16.46 -6.75
CA GLY A 121 3.01 -17.31 -6.34
C GLY A 121 2.58 -17.02 -4.91
N GLY A 122 1.27 -17.07 -4.65
CA GLY A 122 0.71 -16.79 -3.33
C GLY A 122 -0.32 -15.66 -3.35
N SER A 123 -0.40 -14.91 -2.25
CA SER A 123 -1.16 -13.65 -2.17
C SER A 123 -0.21 -12.49 -2.42
N TYR A 124 -0.47 -11.71 -3.45
CA TYR A 124 0.39 -10.60 -3.91
C TYR A 124 -0.43 -9.33 -4.13
N LEU A 125 0.24 -8.17 -4.15
CA LEU A 125 -0.39 -6.91 -4.53
C LEU A 125 -0.63 -6.88 -6.05
N ILE A 126 -1.86 -6.59 -6.46
CA ILE A 126 -2.22 -6.47 -7.88
C ILE A 126 -1.45 -5.30 -8.47
N PRO A 127 -0.63 -5.51 -9.51
CA PRO A 127 0.18 -4.47 -10.13
C PRO A 127 -0.66 -3.63 -11.11
N PHE A 128 -1.70 -2.98 -10.60
CA PHE A 128 -2.50 -2.02 -11.36
C PHE A 128 -2.08 -0.61 -10.99
N ASN A 129 -1.57 0.18 -11.95
CA ASN A 129 -0.83 1.42 -11.72
C ASN A 129 0.38 1.21 -10.78
N THR A 130 0.75 2.19 -9.96
CA THR A 130 1.94 2.13 -9.09
C THR A 130 1.63 2.34 -7.61
N TYR A 131 0.47 2.91 -7.28
CA TYR A 131 0.15 3.21 -5.89
C TYR A 131 0.09 1.94 -5.04
N ASN A 132 -0.63 0.93 -5.49
CA ASN A 132 -0.91 -0.27 -4.72
C ASN A 132 0.37 -1.04 -4.32
N ASP A 133 1.27 -1.29 -5.26
CA ASP A 133 2.46 -2.10 -5.03
C ASP A 133 3.68 -1.30 -4.56
N ARG A 134 3.75 0.02 -4.82
CA ARG A 134 4.93 0.83 -4.50
C ARG A 134 4.72 1.87 -3.43
N LEU A 135 3.51 2.44 -3.28
CA LEU A 135 3.26 3.59 -2.41
C LEU A 135 2.39 3.29 -1.20
N SER A 136 1.75 2.13 -1.14
CA SER A 136 0.82 1.78 -0.06
C SER A 136 1.45 1.62 1.33
N PRO A 137 2.74 1.26 1.53
CA PRO A 137 3.33 1.18 2.87
C PRO A 137 3.36 2.54 3.56
N ILE A 138 3.00 2.57 4.86
CA ILE A 138 2.89 3.81 5.66
C ILE A 138 4.19 4.64 5.73
N TRP A 139 5.35 4.01 5.53
CA TRP A 139 6.66 4.70 5.57
C TRP A 139 7.11 5.26 4.22
N ILE A 140 6.31 5.07 3.14
CA ILE A 140 6.62 5.54 1.80
C ILE A 140 5.73 6.70 1.38
N GLY A 141 4.43 6.63 1.67
CA GLY A 141 3.46 7.67 1.31
C GLY A 141 3.79 9.03 1.90
N ASN A 142 3.51 10.11 1.17
CA ASN A 142 3.67 11.50 1.65
C ASN A 142 2.41 12.02 2.33
N PHE A 143 1.28 11.35 2.16
CA PHE A 143 0.03 11.63 2.81
C PHE A 143 -0.42 10.39 3.58
N GLN A 144 -1.19 10.58 4.62
CA GLN A 144 -1.76 9.48 5.42
C GLN A 144 -2.79 8.72 4.61
N ASP A 145 -3.61 9.45 3.85
CA ASP A 145 -4.62 8.90 2.97
C ASP A 145 -4.06 8.51 1.61
N GLY A 146 -4.49 7.37 1.11
CA GLY A 146 -4.31 7.01 -0.28
C GLY A 146 -5.05 7.96 -1.22
N PRO A 147 -4.69 7.97 -2.52
CA PRO A 147 -5.45 8.70 -3.53
C PRO A 147 -6.92 8.22 -3.59
N LEU A 148 -7.85 9.13 -3.93
CA LEU A 148 -9.29 8.81 -4.04
C LEU A 148 -9.59 7.65 -4.99
N ILE A 149 -8.70 7.37 -5.95
CA ILE A 149 -8.85 6.28 -6.92
C ILE A 149 -8.00 5.04 -6.58
N ALA A 150 -7.39 4.98 -5.41
CA ALA A 150 -6.45 3.90 -5.06
C ALA A 150 -7.04 2.50 -5.19
N SER A 151 -8.33 2.34 -4.90
CA SER A 151 -9.05 1.06 -5.05
C SER A 151 -9.60 0.80 -6.45
N LEU A 152 -9.62 1.80 -7.33
CA LEU A 152 -10.15 1.64 -8.69
C LEU A 152 -9.24 0.75 -9.53
N GLY A 153 -9.78 -0.33 -10.02
CA GLY A 153 -9.05 -1.33 -10.81
C GLY A 153 -8.45 -2.47 -10.00
N THR A 154 -8.41 -2.37 -8.67
CA THR A 154 -8.04 -3.48 -7.77
C THR A 154 -9.21 -4.00 -6.96
N GLU A 155 -10.26 -3.21 -6.85
CA GLU A 155 -11.52 -3.46 -6.13
C GLU A 155 -11.38 -4.16 -4.77
N GLY A 156 -11.29 -3.38 -3.70
CA GLY A 156 -11.18 -3.86 -2.34
C GLY A 156 -9.78 -3.77 -1.78
N THR A 157 -9.22 -4.86 -1.30
CA THR A 157 -7.93 -4.88 -0.59
C THR A 157 -6.70 -4.63 -1.47
N GLY A 158 -6.86 -4.61 -2.80
CA GLY A 158 -5.72 -4.49 -3.73
C GLY A 158 -4.89 -5.77 -3.86
N THR A 159 -5.33 -6.89 -3.27
CA THR A 159 -4.61 -8.16 -3.28
C THR A 159 -5.16 -9.13 -4.32
N GLY A 160 -4.29 -9.98 -4.86
CA GLY A 160 -4.63 -11.11 -5.71
C GLY A 160 -4.05 -12.39 -5.12
N THR A 161 -4.75 -13.52 -5.27
CA THR A 161 -4.26 -14.84 -4.82
C THR A 161 -4.12 -15.75 -6.02
N GLY A 162 -2.90 -16.17 -6.35
CA GLY A 162 -2.65 -17.00 -7.54
C GLY A 162 -1.23 -16.91 -8.03
N GLY A 163 -1.05 -16.50 -9.28
CA GLY A 163 0.27 -16.42 -9.91
C GLY A 163 0.47 -15.16 -10.72
N MET A 164 1.71 -14.68 -10.72
CA MET A 164 2.14 -13.54 -11.52
C MET A 164 3.49 -13.84 -12.19
N LEU A 165 3.63 -13.37 -13.40
CA LEU A 165 4.88 -13.32 -14.13
C LEU A 165 5.34 -11.86 -14.14
N SER A 166 6.53 -11.58 -13.66
CA SER A 166 7.11 -10.24 -13.66
C SER A 166 8.54 -10.24 -14.18
N GLY A 167 9.00 -9.08 -14.67
CA GLY A 167 10.37 -8.96 -15.11
C GLY A 167 10.66 -7.77 -15.99
N SER A 168 11.83 -7.82 -16.65
CA SER A 168 12.28 -6.81 -17.61
C SER A 168 12.44 -7.44 -18.99
N ALA A 169 11.56 -7.04 -19.92
CA ALA A 169 11.62 -7.53 -21.31
C ALA A 169 12.86 -6.98 -22.05
N ILE A 170 13.22 -5.74 -21.77
CA ILE A 170 14.36 -5.06 -22.39
C ILE A 170 15.04 -4.22 -21.30
N SER A 171 16.35 -4.36 -21.20
CA SER A 171 17.17 -3.51 -20.35
C SER A 171 18.34 -2.96 -21.18
N ARG A 172 18.31 -1.64 -21.44
CA ARG A 172 19.32 -0.90 -22.16
C ARG A 172 19.76 0.30 -21.32
N ARG A 173 20.92 0.88 -21.63
CA ARG A 173 21.44 2.06 -20.92
C ARG A 173 20.45 3.25 -20.96
N LYS A 174 19.79 3.49 -22.09
CA LYS A 174 18.90 4.64 -22.29
C LYS A 174 17.46 4.38 -21.90
N TYR A 175 17.00 3.13 -21.88
CA TYR A 175 15.65 2.77 -21.52
C TYR A 175 15.54 1.32 -21.06
N SER A 176 14.53 1.04 -20.25
CA SER A 176 14.14 -0.33 -19.90
C SER A 176 12.62 -0.48 -20.00
N ILE A 177 12.19 -1.69 -20.36
CA ILE A 177 10.78 -2.07 -20.41
C ILE A 177 10.57 -3.16 -19.38
N SER A 178 9.73 -2.90 -18.38
CA SER A 178 9.28 -3.88 -17.38
C SER A 178 7.85 -4.31 -17.66
N TYR A 179 7.49 -5.50 -17.20
CA TYR A 179 6.17 -6.05 -17.35
C TYR A 179 5.74 -6.87 -16.14
N ASN A 180 4.42 -6.92 -15.93
CA ASN A 180 3.75 -7.83 -15.02
C ASN A 180 2.54 -8.42 -15.75
N ALA A 181 2.30 -9.71 -15.60
CA ALA A 181 1.08 -10.37 -16.06
C ALA A 181 0.61 -11.32 -14.96
N TYR A 182 -0.65 -11.27 -14.58
CA TYR A 182 -1.14 -12.01 -13.43
C TYR A 182 -2.52 -12.63 -13.65
N PHE A 183 -2.77 -13.65 -12.86
CA PHE A 183 -4.09 -14.26 -12.69
C PHE A 183 -4.34 -14.43 -11.19
N SER A 184 -5.47 -13.89 -10.72
CA SER A 184 -5.96 -14.04 -9.35
C SER A 184 -7.20 -14.94 -9.34
N SER A 185 -7.24 -15.89 -8.44
CA SER A 185 -8.44 -16.66 -8.08
C SER A 185 -9.28 -15.87 -7.06
N ARG A 186 -10.51 -16.30 -6.84
CA ARG A 186 -11.33 -15.80 -5.74
C ARG A 186 -10.87 -16.46 -4.44
N GLU A 187 -10.63 -15.64 -3.42
CA GLU A 187 -10.39 -16.07 -2.05
C GLU A 187 -11.33 -15.29 -1.13
N GLY A 188 -12.03 -15.99 -0.26
CA GLY A 188 -13.00 -15.42 0.69
C GLY A 188 -12.51 -15.44 2.13
N ASN A 189 -11.22 -15.67 2.35
CA ASN A 189 -10.62 -15.59 3.67
C ASN A 189 -10.51 -14.14 4.11
N GLN A 190 -10.90 -13.83 5.34
CA GLN A 190 -10.83 -12.47 5.89
C GLN A 190 -9.42 -11.84 5.88
N TYR A 191 -8.37 -12.64 5.76
CA TYR A 191 -6.96 -12.18 5.72
C TYR A 191 -6.40 -12.04 4.31
N PHE A 192 -7.06 -12.65 3.30
CA PHE A 192 -6.59 -12.75 1.91
C PHE A 192 -7.73 -12.56 0.91
N GLU A 193 -8.64 -11.67 1.22
CA GLU A 193 -9.76 -11.46 0.30
C GLU A 193 -9.24 -11.02 -1.08
N SER A 194 -9.59 -11.78 -2.10
CA SER A 194 -9.25 -11.46 -3.48
C SER A 194 -10.40 -11.79 -4.43
N LYS A 195 -10.48 -11.03 -5.52
CA LYS A 195 -11.45 -11.27 -6.60
C LYS A 195 -10.78 -12.04 -7.74
N ARG A 196 -11.57 -12.87 -8.42
CA ARG A 196 -11.09 -13.56 -9.62
C ARG A 196 -10.88 -12.54 -10.73
N SER A 197 -9.62 -12.33 -11.10
CA SER A 197 -9.23 -11.33 -12.10
C SER A 197 -8.00 -11.76 -12.88
N ALA A 198 -7.76 -11.11 -14.02
CA ALA A 198 -6.55 -11.26 -14.80
C ALA A 198 -6.16 -9.90 -15.39
N GLY A 199 -4.88 -9.65 -15.46
CA GLY A 199 -4.41 -8.36 -15.96
C GLY A 199 -2.90 -8.28 -16.06
N GLY A 200 -2.42 -7.06 -16.22
CA GLY A 200 -1.00 -6.79 -16.27
C GLY A 200 -0.68 -5.30 -16.37
N ARG A 201 0.60 -5.02 -16.24
CA ARG A 201 1.19 -3.69 -16.39
C ARG A 201 2.43 -3.78 -17.28
N ALA A 202 2.64 -2.77 -18.11
CA ALA A 202 3.88 -2.55 -18.83
C ALA A 202 4.36 -1.12 -18.58
N SER A 203 5.65 -0.96 -18.28
CA SER A 203 6.26 0.34 -17.98
C SER A 203 7.52 0.54 -18.81
N LEU A 204 7.72 1.75 -19.29
CA LEU A 204 8.92 2.23 -19.97
C LEU A 204 9.63 3.23 -19.07
N TYR A 205 10.87 2.92 -18.70
CA TYR A 205 11.71 3.77 -17.85
C TYR A 205 12.90 4.32 -18.62
N PHE A 206 13.14 5.61 -18.45
CA PHE A 206 14.26 6.37 -19.02
C PHE A 206 15.23 6.79 -17.90
N PRO A 207 16.32 6.02 -17.65
CA PRO A 207 17.24 6.29 -16.54
C PRO A 207 17.86 7.69 -16.57
N ASP A 208 18.27 8.16 -17.75
CA ASP A 208 18.92 9.48 -17.92
C ASP A 208 17.98 10.67 -17.56
N HIS A 209 16.68 10.44 -17.50
CA HIS A 209 15.66 11.46 -17.18
C HIS A 209 14.94 11.20 -15.86
N GLY A 210 15.15 10.03 -15.23
CA GLY A 210 14.38 9.61 -14.07
C GLY A 210 12.87 9.50 -14.34
N LEU A 211 12.47 9.16 -15.58
CA LEU A 211 11.09 9.16 -16.03
C LEU A 211 10.61 7.73 -16.28
N GLU A 212 9.52 7.35 -15.64
CA GLU A 212 8.75 6.13 -15.92
C GLU A 212 7.35 6.51 -16.40
N ILE A 213 6.90 5.85 -17.48
CA ILE A 213 5.52 5.90 -17.95
C ILE A 213 5.02 4.47 -18.15
N GLY A 214 3.76 4.21 -17.83
CA GLY A 214 3.23 2.87 -17.98
C GLY A 214 1.73 2.83 -18.16
N LEU A 215 1.29 1.65 -18.59
CA LEU A 215 -0.11 1.30 -18.82
C LEU A 215 -0.45 0.04 -18.04
N SER A 216 -1.68 -0.01 -17.54
CA SER A 216 -2.20 -1.13 -16.77
C SER A 216 -3.56 -1.55 -17.28
N TYR A 217 -3.82 -2.83 -17.19
CA TYR A 217 -5.11 -3.42 -17.50
C TYR A 217 -5.47 -4.45 -16.43
N ASN A 218 -6.71 -4.43 -15.97
CA ASN A 218 -7.28 -5.49 -15.14
C ASN A 218 -8.69 -5.84 -15.63
N ARG A 219 -9.04 -7.10 -15.60
CA ARG A 219 -10.40 -7.59 -15.87
C ARG A 219 -10.89 -8.45 -14.73
N LEU A 220 -12.01 -8.08 -14.15
CA LEU A 220 -12.75 -8.96 -13.26
C LEU A 220 -13.38 -10.08 -14.10
N LEU A 221 -13.19 -11.32 -13.67
CA LEU A 221 -13.69 -12.50 -14.37
C LEU A 221 -14.96 -13.07 -13.73
N GLN A 222 -15.42 -12.44 -12.63
CA GLN A 222 -16.64 -12.79 -11.90
C GLN A 222 -17.43 -11.53 -11.53
N GLY A 223 -18.71 -11.71 -11.25
CA GLY A 223 -19.60 -10.59 -10.91
C GLY A 223 -19.87 -9.71 -12.11
N THR A 224 -19.50 -8.45 -12.03
CA THR A 224 -19.69 -7.42 -13.07
C THR A 224 -18.89 -7.69 -14.34
N GLN A 225 -17.88 -8.56 -14.31
CA GLN A 225 -16.96 -8.83 -15.43
C GLN A 225 -16.36 -7.54 -16.05
N GLU A 226 -16.04 -6.60 -15.20
CA GLU A 226 -15.62 -5.26 -15.59
C GLU A 226 -14.16 -5.20 -16.06
N ASN A 227 -13.90 -4.28 -17.01
CA ASN A 227 -12.56 -3.99 -17.49
C ASN A 227 -12.09 -2.66 -16.89
N PHE A 228 -10.85 -2.64 -16.40
CA PHE A 228 -10.19 -1.45 -15.90
C PHE A 228 -8.95 -1.15 -16.71
N TYR A 229 -8.75 0.12 -16.99
CA TYR A 229 -7.61 0.66 -17.72
C TYR A 229 -6.93 1.70 -16.86
N GLY A 230 -5.62 1.64 -16.76
CA GLY A 230 -4.82 2.58 -16.01
C GLY A 230 -3.62 3.10 -16.78
N SER A 231 -3.14 4.25 -16.39
CA SER A 231 -1.86 4.79 -16.83
C SER A 231 -1.19 5.52 -15.68
N HIS A 232 0.13 5.54 -15.68
CA HIS A 232 0.90 6.25 -14.68
C HIS A 232 2.12 6.97 -15.28
N VAL A 233 2.52 8.00 -14.56
CA VAL A 233 3.77 8.73 -14.79
C VAL A 233 4.47 8.87 -13.44
N TRP A 234 5.77 8.56 -13.42
CA TRP A 234 6.65 8.80 -12.29
C TRP A 234 7.90 9.49 -12.81
N TRP A 235 8.16 10.70 -12.32
CA TRP A 235 9.27 11.51 -12.76
C TRP A 235 10.07 12.06 -11.57
N GLU A 236 11.30 11.61 -11.46
CA GLU A 236 12.31 12.08 -10.51
C GLU A 236 13.53 12.54 -11.29
N PRO A 237 13.62 13.82 -11.71
CA PRO A 237 14.76 14.31 -12.47
C PRO A 237 16.07 14.12 -11.69
N ILE A 238 17.10 13.63 -12.38
CA ILE A 238 18.39 13.34 -11.78
C ILE A 238 18.98 14.61 -11.15
N ASN A 239 19.56 14.50 -9.96
CA ASN A 239 20.12 15.59 -9.17
C ASN A 239 19.13 16.72 -8.84
N SER A 240 17.85 16.46 -8.93
CA SER A 240 16.78 17.35 -8.50
C SER A 240 16.16 16.81 -7.19
N GLY A 241 15.75 17.71 -6.30
CA GLY A 241 14.89 17.34 -5.18
C GLY A 241 13.43 17.14 -5.57
N PHE A 242 13.08 17.45 -6.80
CA PHE A 242 11.71 17.40 -7.31
C PHE A 242 11.29 15.97 -7.67
N ARG A 243 10.05 15.63 -7.34
CA ARG A 243 9.40 14.39 -7.75
C ARG A 243 7.96 14.66 -8.15
N LEU A 244 7.52 14.08 -9.27
CA LEU A 244 6.15 14.13 -9.76
C LEU A 244 5.64 12.71 -9.97
N ARG A 245 4.45 12.43 -9.45
CA ARG A 245 3.75 11.16 -9.61
C ARG A 245 2.33 11.42 -10.03
N SER A 246 1.80 10.61 -10.93
CA SER A 246 0.43 10.74 -11.38
C SER A 246 -0.10 9.38 -11.84
N GLU A 247 -1.38 9.17 -11.60
CA GLU A 247 -2.11 8.02 -12.12
C GLU A 247 -3.48 8.43 -12.63
N PHE A 248 -3.91 7.75 -13.65
CA PHE A 248 -5.28 7.74 -14.13
C PHE A 248 -5.80 6.30 -14.10
N ALA A 249 -7.05 6.15 -13.72
CA ALA A 249 -7.75 4.86 -13.78
C ALA A 249 -9.18 5.06 -14.28
N ARG A 250 -9.67 4.07 -15.03
CA ARG A 250 -11.03 4.05 -15.57
C ARG A 250 -11.59 2.65 -15.55
N GLY A 251 -12.79 2.51 -15.01
CA GLY A 251 -13.67 1.37 -15.11
C GLY A 251 -15.02 1.75 -15.73
N HIS A 252 -16.00 0.84 -15.62
CA HIS A 252 -17.36 1.12 -16.09
C HIS A 252 -18.09 2.08 -15.15
N HIS A 253 -18.00 1.87 -13.85
CA HIS A 253 -18.75 2.60 -12.81
C HIS A 253 -18.05 3.87 -12.31
N ALA A 254 -16.74 4.01 -12.56
CA ALA A 254 -15.97 5.17 -12.12
C ALA A 254 -14.75 5.41 -13.00
N GLN A 255 -14.24 6.64 -12.94
CA GLN A 255 -12.92 7.02 -13.45
C GLN A 255 -12.35 8.14 -12.57
N GLY A 256 -11.04 8.32 -12.63
CA GLY A 256 -10.42 9.41 -11.89
C GLY A 256 -8.92 9.48 -12.10
N TYR A 257 -8.31 10.45 -11.45
CA TYR A 257 -6.87 10.68 -11.49
C TYR A 257 -6.37 11.32 -10.20
N TRP A 258 -5.08 11.22 -10.00
CA TRP A 258 -4.34 12.05 -9.05
C TRP A 258 -3.01 12.47 -9.65
N VAL A 259 -2.53 13.62 -9.21
CA VAL A 259 -1.22 14.17 -9.50
C VAL A 259 -0.62 14.67 -8.19
N GLU A 260 0.57 14.20 -7.85
CA GLU A 260 1.30 14.57 -6.66
C GLU A 260 2.69 15.08 -7.04
N ALA A 261 3.06 16.21 -6.47
CA ALA A 261 4.38 16.78 -6.62
C ALA A 261 4.97 17.03 -5.23
N ASP A 262 6.22 16.67 -5.04
CA ASP A 262 6.96 16.95 -3.82
C ASP A 262 8.37 17.46 -4.12
N TYR A 263 8.96 18.12 -3.13
CA TYR A 263 10.30 18.66 -3.24
C TYR A 263 11.13 18.39 -1.98
N ARG A 264 12.20 17.63 -2.12
CA ARG A 264 13.15 17.37 -1.04
C ARG A 264 14.11 18.52 -0.90
N THR A 265 13.98 19.29 0.17
CA THR A 265 14.80 20.50 0.40
C THR A 265 16.26 20.20 0.73
N GLN A 266 16.64 18.94 0.92
CA GLN A 266 18.02 18.50 1.10
C GLN A 266 18.98 18.99 -0.02
N ALA A 267 18.44 19.28 -1.22
CA ALA A 267 19.17 19.85 -2.33
C ALA A 267 19.74 21.26 -2.00
N PHE A 268 19.14 22.00 -1.05
CA PHE A 268 19.58 23.33 -0.65
C PHE A 268 20.46 23.36 0.59
N GLY A 269 20.23 22.48 1.55
CA GLY A 269 20.88 22.55 2.86
C GLY A 269 21.71 21.33 3.25
N GLY A 270 21.65 20.27 2.42
CA GLY A 270 22.17 18.94 2.76
C GLY A 270 21.23 18.16 3.70
N PRO A 271 21.38 16.82 3.76
CA PRO A 271 20.46 15.94 4.46
C PRO A 271 20.45 16.13 5.99
N ASP A 272 21.54 16.61 6.56
CA ASP A 272 21.69 16.78 8.00
C ASP A 272 21.28 18.17 8.51
N SER A 273 21.05 19.13 7.62
CA SER A 273 20.59 20.46 8.01
C SER A 273 19.09 20.43 8.37
N TRP A 274 18.69 21.28 9.30
CA TRP A 274 17.27 21.39 9.66
C TRP A 274 16.38 21.80 8.47
N THR A 275 16.90 22.65 7.58
CA THR A 275 16.21 23.08 6.35
C THR A 275 16.12 21.95 5.31
N GLY A 276 17.13 21.09 5.21
CA GLY A 276 17.17 19.99 4.28
C GLY A 276 16.24 18.82 4.63
N ARG A 277 15.64 18.84 5.82
CA ARG A 277 14.73 17.79 6.30
C ARG A 277 13.28 18.01 5.93
N PHE A 278 12.93 19.18 5.38
CA PHE A 278 11.55 19.45 4.94
C PHE A 278 11.29 18.86 3.56
N GLU A 279 10.05 18.41 3.37
CA GLU A 279 9.55 17.91 2.10
C GLU A 279 8.11 18.43 1.91
N PRO A 280 7.95 19.64 1.30
CA PRO A 280 6.62 20.12 0.92
C PRO A 280 6.04 19.24 -0.17
N VAL A 281 4.76 18.92 -0.04
CA VAL A 281 4.01 18.03 -0.92
C VAL A 281 2.69 18.69 -1.32
N PHE A 282 2.30 18.49 -2.56
CA PHE A 282 1.01 18.93 -3.09
C PHE A 282 0.38 17.80 -3.90
N ARG A 283 -0.93 17.52 -3.69
CA ARG A 283 -1.68 16.56 -4.47
C ARG A 283 -3.04 17.13 -4.88
N ILE A 284 -3.38 16.96 -6.16
CA ILE A 284 -4.72 17.18 -6.67
C ILE A 284 -5.27 15.86 -7.17
N GLN A 285 -6.57 15.62 -6.92
CA GLN A 285 -7.18 14.36 -7.24
C GLN A 285 -8.66 14.51 -7.50
N GLN A 286 -9.21 13.65 -8.35
CA GLN A 286 -10.62 13.68 -8.69
C GLN A 286 -11.14 12.29 -9.03
N THR A 287 -12.34 12.00 -8.55
CA THR A 287 -13.10 10.79 -8.88
C THR A 287 -14.43 11.20 -9.50
N PHE A 288 -14.73 10.62 -10.66
CA PHE A 288 -16.01 10.75 -11.34
C PHE A 288 -16.75 9.43 -11.21
N ARG A 289 -17.95 9.50 -10.63
CA ARG A 289 -18.84 8.35 -10.45
C ARG A 289 -19.91 8.34 -11.54
N ARG A 290 -20.13 7.16 -12.12
CA ARG A 290 -21.30 6.88 -12.96
C ARG A 290 -22.35 6.15 -12.17
N ASP A 291 -21.92 5.11 -11.44
CA ASP A 291 -22.76 4.29 -10.60
C ASP A 291 -22.14 4.14 -9.22
N THR A 292 -22.96 4.09 -8.18
CA THR A 292 -22.49 3.94 -6.80
C THR A 292 -22.45 2.46 -6.43
N ILE A 293 -21.25 1.97 -6.09
CA ILE A 293 -21.04 0.63 -5.53
C ILE A 293 -20.43 0.83 -4.15
N ALA A 294 -21.17 0.47 -3.10
CA ALA A 294 -20.76 0.77 -1.72
C ALA A 294 -19.49 0.05 -1.25
N SER A 295 -19.12 -1.05 -1.92
CA SER A 295 -18.00 -1.91 -1.50
C SER A 295 -16.73 -1.75 -2.35
N ASP A 296 -16.66 -0.75 -3.22
CA ASP A 296 -15.50 -0.57 -4.13
C ASP A 296 -14.39 0.32 -3.54
N GLY A 297 -14.60 0.88 -2.34
CA GLY A 297 -13.61 1.73 -1.65
C GLY A 297 -13.43 3.12 -2.26
N LEU A 298 -14.30 3.51 -3.20
CA LEU A 298 -14.28 4.85 -3.82
C LEU A 298 -15.28 5.77 -3.12
N PRO A 299 -15.10 7.11 -3.23
CA PRO A 299 -16.13 8.06 -2.82
C PRO A 299 -17.47 7.75 -3.50
N LEU A 300 -18.57 7.86 -2.76
CA LEU A 300 -19.93 7.53 -3.25
C LEU A 300 -20.43 8.48 -4.34
N VAL A 301 -19.86 9.68 -4.42
CA VAL A 301 -20.24 10.76 -5.34
C VAL A 301 -19.00 11.32 -6.03
N ASN A 302 -19.23 12.16 -7.07
CA ASN A 302 -18.13 12.91 -7.68
C ASN A 302 -17.42 13.73 -6.64
N THR A 303 -16.13 13.47 -6.48
CA THR A 303 -15.30 14.08 -5.44
C THR A 303 -14.02 14.63 -6.04
N GLN A 304 -13.70 15.87 -5.69
CA GLN A 304 -12.46 16.54 -6.00
C GLN A 304 -11.76 16.91 -4.71
N ARG A 305 -10.45 16.75 -4.63
CA ARG A 305 -9.68 17.06 -3.43
C ARG A 305 -8.32 17.66 -3.80
N ALA A 306 -7.93 18.69 -3.05
CA ALA A 306 -6.58 19.26 -3.10
C ALA A 306 -5.96 19.13 -1.71
N ASP A 307 -4.76 18.55 -1.66
CA ASP A 307 -4.00 18.29 -0.44
C ASP A 307 -2.70 19.09 -0.46
N PHE A 308 -2.37 19.74 0.65
CA PHE A 308 -1.10 20.41 0.90
C PHE A 308 -0.46 19.76 2.11
N GLY A 309 0.73 19.22 1.95
CA GLY A 309 1.49 18.56 3.00
C GLY A 309 2.83 19.20 3.24
N LEU A 310 3.34 19.02 4.45
CA LEU A 310 4.70 19.32 4.83
C LEU A 310 5.22 18.17 5.70
N ASP A 311 6.15 17.41 5.14
CA ASP A 311 6.81 16.33 5.85
C ASP A 311 8.12 16.83 6.45
N TYR A 312 8.45 16.31 7.62
CA TYR A 312 9.72 16.59 8.29
C TYR A 312 10.47 15.30 8.60
N ASN A 313 11.59 15.10 7.94
CA ASN A 313 12.41 13.91 8.04
C ASN A 313 13.36 14.03 9.26
N LEU A 314 13.04 13.31 10.34
CA LEU A 314 13.86 13.21 11.54
C LEU A 314 15.01 12.21 11.35
N PRO A 315 16.08 12.26 12.18
CA PRO A 315 17.06 11.18 12.25
C PRO A 315 16.43 9.83 12.59
N HIS A 316 17.19 8.75 12.33
CA HIS A 316 16.78 7.38 12.67
C HIS A 316 15.49 6.91 11.97
N ASN A 317 15.33 7.25 10.67
CA ASN A 317 14.21 6.78 9.84
C ASN A 317 12.82 7.16 10.39
N THR A 318 12.71 8.27 11.08
CA THR A 318 11.45 8.80 11.60
C THR A 318 11.00 9.95 10.73
N ARG A 319 9.70 10.03 10.44
CA ARG A 319 9.10 11.12 9.65
C ARG A 319 7.84 11.62 10.34
N ILE A 320 7.70 12.94 10.41
CA ILE A 320 6.45 13.61 10.79
C ILE A 320 5.77 14.04 9.51
N LEU A 321 4.50 13.73 9.40
CA LEU A 321 3.62 14.07 8.28
C LEU A 321 2.58 15.06 8.78
N THR A 322 2.37 16.14 8.04
CA THR A 322 1.31 17.11 8.33
C THR A 322 0.67 17.55 7.03
N SER A 323 -0.65 17.47 6.95
CA SER A 323 -1.36 17.91 5.76
C SER A 323 -2.69 18.59 6.06
N TYR A 324 -3.09 19.43 5.13
CA TYR A 324 -4.40 20.01 5.04
C TYR A 324 -5.01 19.70 3.67
N ALA A 325 -6.22 19.19 3.67
CA ALA A 325 -6.95 18.92 2.45
C ALA A 325 -8.27 19.70 2.40
N ARG A 326 -8.61 20.18 1.22
CA ARG A 326 -9.93 20.70 0.90
C ARG A 326 -10.60 19.77 -0.09
N GLN A 327 -11.70 19.15 0.35
CA GLN A 327 -12.52 18.26 -0.44
C GLN A 327 -13.81 18.95 -0.87
N PHE A 328 -14.19 18.74 -2.14
CA PHE A 328 -15.41 19.22 -2.75
C PHE A 328 -16.20 18.02 -3.28
N SER A 329 -17.46 17.92 -2.91
CA SER A 329 -18.34 16.88 -3.41
C SER A 329 -19.80 17.35 -3.45
N SER A 330 -20.64 16.63 -4.18
CA SER A 330 -22.09 16.93 -4.20
C SER A 330 -22.78 16.63 -2.86
N SER A 331 -22.16 15.87 -1.98
CA SER A 331 -22.65 15.62 -0.61
C SER A 331 -22.22 16.69 0.41
N GLY A 332 -21.35 17.62 0.02
CA GLY A 332 -20.82 18.70 0.87
C GLY A 332 -19.32 18.90 0.70
N ASN A 333 -18.87 20.05 1.16
CA ASN A 333 -17.45 20.41 1.16
C ASN A 333 -16.86 20.17 2.55
N GLU A 334 -15.63 19.69 2.59
CA GLU A 334 -14.98 19.31 3.83
C GLU A 334 -13.54 19.81 3.90
N ASN A 335 -13.12 20.23 5.10
CA ASN A 335 -11.73 20.49 5.44
C ASN A 335 -11.22 19.30 6.24
N ILE A 336 -10.06 18.77 5.86
CA ILE A 336 -9.45 17.61 6.50
C ILE A 336 -8.05 18.02 6.95
N TRP A 337 -7.79 17.91 8.25
CA TRP A 337 -6.46 18.08 8.82
C TRP A 337 -5.92 16.72 9.20
N GLU A 338 -4.68 16.44 8.81
CA GLU A 338 -4.02 15.17 9.10
C GLU A 338 -2.64 15.43 9.66
N THR A 339 -2.28 14.69 10.71
CA THR A 339 -0.92 14.64 11.25
C THR A 339 -0.56 13.22 11.58
N GLY A 340 0.72 12.90 11.46
CA GLY A 340 1.21 11.57 11.79
C GLY A 340 2.69 11.55 12.08
N ILE A 341 3.11 10.52 12.78
CA ILE A 341 4.51 10.17 12.96
C ILE A 341 4.70 8.73 12.52
N VAL A 342 5.73 8.50 11.72
CA VAL A 342 6.09 7.17 11.22
C VAL A 342 7.55 6.90 11.54
N TYR A 343 7.81 5.75 12.13
CA TYR A 343 9.15 5.19 12.33
C TYR A 343 9.33 3.96 11.47
N ARG A 344 10.35 3.94 10.61
CA ARG A 344 10.74 2.77 9.83
C ARG A 344 11.82 1.99 10.58
N PHE A 345 11.54 0.75 10.90
CA PHE A 345 12.52 -0.15 11.48
C PHE A 345 13.11 -1.12 10.45
N LEU A 346 14.34 -1.53 10.70
CA LEU A 346 15.06 -2.48 9.88
C LEU A 346 15.95 -3.32 10.80
N PHE A 347 15.59 -4.59 10.97
CA PHE A 347 16.37 -5.53 11.75
C PHE A 347 16.90 -6.64 10.85
N PRO A 348 18.23 -6.82 10.74
CA PRO A 348 18.75 -8.04 10.17
C PRO A 348 18.29 -9.20 11.08
N ALA A 349 17.42 -10.05 10.57
CA ALA A 349 16.67 -11.00 11.38
C ALA A 349 17.57 -12.07 12.02
N TRP A 350 18.82 -12.21 11.64
CA TRP A 350 19.75 -13.13 12.33
C TRP A 350 21.21 -12.84 11.91
N LYS A 351 22.01 -12.31 12.81
CA LYS A 351 23.45 -12.53 12.73
C LYS A 351 23.70 -13.91 13.33
N GLY A 352 23.82 -14.94 12.49
CA GLY A 352 24.40 -16.20 12.92
C GLY A 352 25.74 -15.92 13.58
N LYS A 353 25.92 -16.44 14.81
CA LYS A 353 27.21 -16.49 15.50
C LYS A 353 28.10 -17.51 14.78
#